data_0d83d9ab86cf1ea8026848468be50316
#
_entry.id   0d83d9ab86cf1ea8026848468be50316
#
_cell.length_a   1.000
_cell.length_b   1.000
_cell.length_c   1.000
_cell.angle_alpha   90.00
_cell.angle_beta   90.00
_cell.angle_gamma   90.00
#
_symmetry.space_group_name_H-M   'P 1'
#
loop_
_entity.id
_entity.type
_entity.pdbx_description
1 polymer ?
#
loop_
_entity_poly.entity_id
_entity_poly.type
_entity_poly.pdbx_seq_one_letter_code
_entity_poly.pdbx_strand_id
1 'polypeptide(L)'
;GNGTVTEDFYKYFGIKKTTETTSILKGIDVSYCQNEVDWDTAKASGLVDFAILRAGYGRETSQVDTQFERNYAACKRLGIPCGAYWFSYAMSAEEAKREAQVFLQTIKGKSFEYPVYMDLELAKQFALGKAACSAIVDAFLSVLEQSGYYAGLYCSTYYLDNYLSDSIKSRYTVWCAQYASKCTYQNPYGIWQYNVAGNEEYDIIGQKSIPGIIGECDMDYCYTDYPAIIKAAPALKSEAYTGA
;
A
#
# COMPACT_ATOMS: atom_id res chain seq x y z
N GLY A 1 -19.43 1.05 1.85
CA GLY A 1 -18.54 1.73 2.78
C GLY A 1 -17.63 2.63 2.00
N ASN A 2 -17.47 3.85 2.43
CA ASN A 2 -16.52 4.76 1.83
C ASN A 2 -15.15 4.47 2.41
N GLY A 3 -14.11 4.47 1.58
CA GLY A 3 -12.75 4.32 2.03
C GLY A 3 -12.36 5.49 2.93
N THR A 4 -12.00 5.20 4.17
CA THR A 4 -11.55 6.19 5.14
C THR A 4 -10.35 5.67 5.91
N VAL A 5 -9.52 6.58 6.38
CA VAL A 5 -8.46 6.28 7.33
C VAL A 5 -9.12 5.96 8.68
N THR A 6 -8.58 4.99 9.42
CA THR A 6 -9.14 4.60 10.72
C THR A 6 -8.98 5.71 11.75
N GLU A 7 -9.93 5.80 12.69
CA GLU A 7 -9.87 6.80 13.79
C GLU A 7 -8.65 6.62 14.67
N ASP A 8 -8.22 5.38 14.92
CA ASP A 8 -7.05 5.07 15.71
C ASP A 8 -5.76 5.63 15.10
N PHE A 9 -5.67 5.67 13.78
CA PHE A 9 -4.55 6.30 13.10
C PHE A 9 -4.46 7.79 13.44
N TYR A 10 -5.58 8.53 13.34
CA TYR A 10 -5.59 9.95 13.65
C TYR A 10 -5.21 10.22 15.11
N LYS A 11 -5.67 9.35 16.01
CA LYS A 11 -5.34 9.42 17.43
C LYS A 11 -3.86 9.18 17.69
N TYR A 12 -3.27 8.18 17.02
CA TYR A 12 -1.87 7.83 17.18
C TYR A 12 -0.93 8.96 16.76
N PHE A 13 -1.22 9.60 15.63
CA PHE A 13 -0.41 10.70 15.12
C PHE A 13 -0.86 12.10 15.61
N GLY A 14 -1.88 12.19 16.45
CA GLY A 14 -2.39 13.48 16.93
C GLY A 14 -3.00 14.37 15.84
N ILE A 15 -3.46 13.78 14.74
CA ILE A 15 -4.00 14.48 13.57
C ILE A 15 -5.51 14.61 13.74
N LYS A 16 -6.07 15.78 13.43
CA LYS A 16 -7.52 15.93 13.29
C LYS A 16 -7.98 15.21 12.03
N LYS A 17 -9.02 14.40 12.13
CA LYS A 17 -9.67 13.75 10.99
C LYS A 17 -10.05 14.81 9.97
N THR A 18 -9.33 14.87 8.86
CA THR A 18 -9.63 15.78 7.77
C THR A 18 -10.06 14.98 6.56
N THR A 19 -11.25 15.22 6.16
CA THR A 19 -11.88 15.13 4.85
C THR A 19 -11.53 13.94 3.96
N GLU A 20 -12.59 13.21 3.62
CA GLU A 20 -12.69 12.41 2.42
C GLU A 20 -12.31 13.27 1.20
N THR A 21 -11.71 12.65 0.19
CA THR A 21 -11.53 13.35 -1.09
C THR A 21 -12.89 13.73 -1.65
N THR A 22 -12.97 14.87 -2.27
CA THR A 22 -14.17 15.30 -3.01
C THR A 22 -14.37 14.52 -4.30
N SER A 23 -13.35 13.76 -4.74
CA SER A 23 -13.35 12.93 -5.94
C SER A 23 -12.57 11.64 -5.74
N ILE A 24 -13.02 10.55 -6.37
CA ILE A 24 -12.31 9.27 -6.42
C ILE A 24 -11.09 9.43 -7.33
N LEU A 25 -9.89 9.15 -6.81
CA LEU A 25 -8.65 9.16 -7.58
C LEU A 25 -8.38 7.77 -8.15
N LYS A 26 -7.79 7.74 -9.35
CA LYS A 26 -7.37 6.52 -10.03
C LYS A 26 -5.88 6.32 -9.87
N GLY A 27 -5.45 5.11 -9.59
CA GLY A 27 -4.05 4.79 -9.46
C GLY A 27 -3.72 3.41 -9.98
N ILE A 28 -2.44 3.11 -9.94
CA ILE A 28 -1.89 1.81 -10.28
C ILE A 28 -0.92 1.36 -9.20
N ASP A 29 -0.79 0.06 -9.03
CA ASP A 29 0.32 -0.48 -8.28
C ASP A 29 1.22 -1.32 -9.20
N VAL A 30 2.52 -1.19 -9.00
CA VAL A 30 3.52 -1.76 -9.91
C VAL A 30 4.71 -2.37 -9.17
N SER A 31 5.33 -3.33 -9.81
CA SER A 31 6.53 -4.00 -9.36
C SER A 31 7.45 -4.28 -10.56
N TYR A 32 8.48 -5.09 -10.37
CA TYR A 32 9.31 -5.59 -11.46
C TYR A 32 8.50 -6.33 -12.55
N CYS A 33 7.31 -6.85 -12.19
CA CYS A 33 6.45 -7.58 -13.13
C CYS A 33 6.00 -6.72 -14.31
N GLN A 34 5.89 -5.41 -14.12
CA GLN A 34 5.56 -4.46 -15.18
C GLN A 34 6.80 -4.02 -16.00
N ASN A 35 7.97 -4.60 -15.72
CA ASN A 35 9.23 -4.22 -16.35
C ASN A 35 9.49 -2.70 -16.25
N GLU A 36 10.06 -2.10 -17.26
CA GLU A 36 10.29 -0.66 -17.33
C GLU A 36 9.00 0.05 -17.75
N VAL A 37 8.42 0.81 -16.82
CA VAL A 37 7.25 1.64 -17.08
C VAL A 37 7.67 2.93 -17.78
N ASP A 38 6.99 3.30 -18.87
CA ASP A 38 7.03 4.65 -19.44
C ASP A 38 6.07 5.55 -18.66
N TRP A 39 6.59 6.15 -17.58
CA TRP A 39 5.81 6.95 -16.66
C TRP A 39 5.30 8.27 -17.28
N ASP A 40 5.98 8.81 -18.27
CA ASP A 40 5.52 10.01 -18.99
C ASP A 40 4.23 9.70 -19.76
N THR A 41 4.21 8.59 -20.47
CA THR A 41 3.01 8.09 -21.18
C THR A 41 1.91 7.69 -20.21
N ALA A 42 2.25 6.97 -19.12
CA ALA A 42 1.28 6.55 -18.11
C ALA A 42 0.57 7.75 -17.47
N LYS A 43 1.31 8.76 -17.06
CA LYS A 43 0.75 10.00 -16.49
C LYS A 43 -0.13 10.75 -17.51
N ALA A 44 0.31 10.87 -18.73
CA ALA A 44 -0.43 11.57 -19.79
C ALA A 44 -1.77 10.88 -20.15
N SER A 45 -1.93 9.60 -19.83
CA SER A 45 -3.17 8.85 -20.09
C SER A 45 -4.38 9.32 -19.26
N GLY A 46 -4.16 10.01 -18.15
CA GLY A 46 -5.19 10.39 -17.19
C GLY A 46 -5.73 9.24 -16.35
N LEU A 47 -5.07 8.07 -16.37
CA LEU A 47 -5.41 6.89 -15.55
C LEU A 47 -4.57 6.78 -14.27
N VAL A 48 -3.57 7.65 -14.10
CA VAL A 48 -2.60 7.57 -13.01
C VAL A 48 -2.54 8.90 -12.25
N ASP A 49 -3.41 9.04 -11.26
CA ASP A 49 -3.38 10.16 -10.30
C ASP A 49 -2.39 9.88 -9.17
N PHE A 50 -2.15 8.60 -8.85
CA PHE A 50 -1.18 8.14 -7.84
C PHE A 50 -0.62 6.76 -8.20
N ALA A 51 0.43 6.35 -7.53
CA ALA A 51 1.02 5.02 -7.68
C ALA A 51 1.48 4.42 -6.34
N ILE A 52 1.34 3.10 -6.17
CA ILE A 52 1.94 2.36 -5.07
C ILE A 52 3.01 1.42 -5.63
N LEU A 53 4.23 1.57 -5.15
CA LEU A 53 5.41 0.95 -5.74
C LEU A 53 5.92 -0.21 -4.87
N ARG A 54 6.10 -1.41 -5.42
CA ARG A 54 6.76 -2.46 -4.66
C ARG A 54 8.20 -2.09 -4.38
N ALA A 55 8.58 -2.01 -3.10
CA ALA A 55 9.95 -1.77 -2.68
C ALA A 55 10.76 -3.07 -2.59
N GLY A 56 10.10 -4.18 -2.27
CA GLY A 56 10.74 -5.48 -2.17
C GLY A 56 9.87 -6.52 -1.49
N TYR A 57 10.50 -7.57 -0.99
CA TYR A 57 9.83 -8.71 -0.38
C TYR A 57 10.76 -9.46 0.59
N GLY A 58 10.16 -10.16 1.54
CA GLY A 58 10.92 -11.04 2.45
C GLY A 58 11.81 -10.29 3.44
N ARG A 59 12.77 -10.99 4.02
CA ARG A 59 13.57 -10.52 5.16
C ARG A 59 15.05 -10.26 4.87
N GLU A 60 15.48 -10.44 3.62
CA GLU A 60 16.87 -10.28 3.23
C GLU A 60 17.09 -8.96 2.49
N THR A 61 18.20 -8.31 2.76
CA THR A 61 18.54 -7.00 2.15
C THR A 61 18.73 -7.07 0.63
N SER A 62 18.93 -8.26 0.07
CA SER A 62 19.01 -8.50 -1.37
C SER A 62 17.65 -8.58 -2.07
N GLN A 63 16.55 -8.59 -1.32
CA GLN A 63 15.20 -8.79 -1.85
C GLN A 63 14.50 -7.46 -2.22
N VAL A 64 15.27 -6.48 -2.63
CA VAL A 64 14.75 -5.21 -3.16
C VAL A 64 14.19 -5.42 -4.56
N ASP A 65 13.04 -4.80 -4.84
CA ASP A 65 12.46 -4.83 -6.19
C ASP A 65 13.37 -4.09 -7.18
N THR A 66 13.71 -4.74 -8.29
CA THR A 66 14.69 -4.21 -9.26
C THR A 66 14.21 -2.95 -9.99
N GLN A 67 12.90 -2.67 -10.00
CA GLN A 67 12.33 -1.47 -10.61
C GLN A 67 12.00 -0.36 -9.59
N PHE A 68 12.14 -0.62 -8.29
CA PHE A 68 11.70 0.32 -7.27
C PHE A 68 12.35 1.70 -7.37
N GLU A 69 13.65 1.77 -7.45
CA GLU A 69 14.38 3.05 -7.52
C GLU A 69 14.01 3.85 -8.78
N ARG A 70 13.90 3.16 -9.92
CA ARG A 70 13.50 3.78 -11.18
C ARG A 70 12.07 4.32 -11.11
N ASN A 71 11.14 3.52 -10.59
CA ASN A 71 9.74 3.91 -10.44
C ASN A 71 9.60 5.09 -9.46
N TYR A 72 10.28 5.04 -8.32
CA TYR A 72 10.28 6.12 -7.35
C TYR A 72 10.82 7.44 -7.94
N ALA A 73 11.99 7.38 -8.60
CA ALA A 73 12.59 8.55 -9.24
C ALA A 73 11.67 9.17 -10.30
N ALA A 74 11.01 8.34 -11.11
CA ALA A 74 10.06 8.80 -12.12
C ALA A 74 8.82 9.46 -11.50
N CYS A 75 8.23 8.87 -10.46
CA CYS A 75 7.11 9.47 -9.74
C CYS A 75 7.48 10.85 -9.18
N LYS A 76 8.65 10.98 -8.55
CA LYS A 76 9.12 12.27 -8.02
C LYS A 76 9.36 13.30 -9.12
N ARG A 77 10.01 12.91 -10.19
CA ARG A 77 10.26 13.80 -11.36
C ARG A 77 8.97 14.33 -11.96
N LEU A 78 7.96 13.48 -12.08
CA LEU A 78 6.69 13.83 -12.72
C LEU A 78 5.66 14.40 -11.75
N GLY A 79 5.94 14.43 -10.44
CA GLY A 79 5.00 14.86 -9.43
C GLY A 79 3.79 13.92 -9.32
N ILE A 80 3.98 12.62 -9.53
CA ILE A 80 2.98 11.59 -9.25
C ILE A 80 3.07 11.26 -7.76
N PRO A 81 2.04 11.55 -6.95
CA PRO A 81 2.02 11.16 -5.55
C PRO A 81 2.17 9.65 -5.44
N CYS A 82 3.07 9.16 -4.58
CA CYS A 82 3.30 7.73 -4.47
C CYS A 82 3.45 7.24 -3.03
N GLY A 83 3.15 5.96 -2.86
CA GLY A 83 3.46 5.14 -1.70
C GLY A 83 4.32 3.96 -2.08
N ALA A 84 4.57 3.08 -1.13
CA ALA A 84 5.34 1.87 -1.36
C ALA A 84 4.70 0.66 -0.66
N TYR A 85 5.01 -0.55 -1.11
CA TYR A 85 4.63 -1.75 -0.40
C TYR A 85 5.76 -2.79 -0.36
N TRP A 86 5.62 -3.69 0.60
CA TRP A 86 6.54 -4.80 0.86
C TRP A 86 5.79 -6.11 0.92
N PHE A 87 6.13 -7.05 0.05
CA PHE A 87 5.49 -8.36 0.00
C PHE A 87 6.01 -9.24 1.15
N SER A 88 5.12 -9.62 2.07
CA SER A 88 5.51 -10.36 3.26
C SER A 88 5.50 -11.87 3.05
N TYR A 89 6.54 -12.51 3.55
CA TYR A 89 6.64 -13.97 3.74
C TYR A 89 6.63 -14.37 5.21
N ALA A 90 6.46 -13.42 6.13
CA ALA A 90 6.60 -13.65 7.56
C ALA A 90 5.61 -14.68 8.09
N MET A 91 6.11 -15.63 8.86
CA MET A 91 5.34 -16.68 9.54
C MET A 91 5.27 -16.46 11.06
N SER A 92 5.90 -15.40 11.56
CA SER A 92 5.89 -14.99 12.97
C SER A 92 6.01 -13.47 13.10
N ALA A 93 5.68 -12.94 14.27
CA ALA A 93 5.86 -11.53 14.60
C ALA A 93 7.34 -11.10 14.51
N GLU A 94 8.27 -11.98 14.87
CA GLU A 94 9.70 -11.71 14.78
C GLU A 94 10.17 -11.58 13.33
N GLU A 95 9.74 -12.51 12.47
CA GLU A 95 10.02 -12.42 11.04
C GLU A 95 9.42 -11.16 10.41
N ALA A 96 8.20 -10.80 10.82
CA ALA A 96 7.54 -9.58 10.36
C ALA A 96 8.31 -8.30 10.74
N LYS A 97 8.82 -8.23 11.96
CA LYS A 97 9.71 -7.12 12.38
C LYS A 97 10.99 -7.06 11.54
N ARG A 98 11.57 -8.20 11.23
CA ARG A 98 12.76 -8.28 10.38
C ARG A 98 12.46 -7.77 8.97
N GLU A 99 11.35 -8.17 8.36
CA GLU A 99 10.92 -7.67 7.06
C GLU A 99 10.70 -6.16 7.07
N ALA A 100 10.01 -5.64 8.11
CA ALA A 100 9.79 -4.21 8.27
C ALA A 100 11.10 -3.41 8.38
N GLN A 101 12.10 -3.94 9.07
CA GLN A 101 13.44 -3.32 9.16
C GLN A 101 14.13 -3.26 7.80
N VAL A 102 14.05 -4.34 7.00
CA VAL A 102 14.62 -4.34 5.64
C VAL A 102 13.87 -3.36 4.73
N PHE A 103 12.55 -3.30 4.86
CA PHE A 103 11.74 -2.30 4.15
C PHE A 103 12.18 -0.87 4.51
N LEU A 104 12.33 -0.56 5.79
CA LEU A 104 12.81 0.75 6.24
C LEU A 104 14.20 1.11 5.69
N GLN A 105 15.12 0.14 5.64
CA GLN A 105 16.42 0.36 5.02
C GLN A 105 16.30 0.70 3.54
N THR A 106 15.41 0.01 2.82
CA THR A 106 15.18 0.21 1.39
C THR A 106 14.60 1.58 1.09
N ILE A 107 13.69 2.07 1.94
CA ILE A 107 13.04 3.38 1.75
C ILE A 107 13.73 4.53 2.50
N LYS A 108 14.89 4.28 3.10
CA LYS A 108 15.64 5.29 3.85
C LYS A 108 15.89 6.54 3.00
N GLY A 109 15.57 7.70 3.55
CA GLY A 109 15.73 8.99 2.88
C GLY A 109 14.68 9.31 1.83
N LYS A 110 13.70 8.43 1.64
CA LYS A 110 12.58 8.65 0.71
C LYS A 110 11.36 9.20 1.46
N SER A 111 10.62 10.05 0.76
CA SER A 111 9.35 10.60 1.23
C SER A 111 8.21 10.11 0.35
N PHE A 112 7.05 9.87 0.96
CA PHE A 112 5.85 9.38 0.28
C PHE A 112 4.65 10.25 0.62
N GLU A 113 3.83 10.54 -0.37
CA GLU A 113 2.56 11.24 -0.23
C GLU A 113 1.41 10.26 0.07
N TYR A 114 1.64 8.97 -0.16
CA TYR A 114 0.74 7.85 0.14
C TYR A 114 1.36 6.94 1.21
N PRO A 115 0.56 6.10 1.87
CA PRO A 115 1.07 5.19 2.90
C PRO A 115 2.14 4.23 2.38
N VAL A 116 2.89 3.66 3.33
CA VAL A 116 3.72 2.49 3.09
C VAL A 116 3.01 1.25 3.64
N TYR A 117 2.90 0.20 2.84
CA TYR A 117 2.02 -0.94 3.10
C TYR A 117 2.78 -2.24 3.34
N MET A 118 2.26 -3.03 4.29
CA MET A 118 2.50 -4.46 4.31
C MET A 118 1.53 -5.16 3.36
N ASP A 119 2.05 -5.97 2.46
CA ASP A 119 1.26 -6.82 1.57
C ASP A 119 1.20 -8.23 2.17
N LEU A 120 0.00 -8.64 2.61
CA LEU A 120 -0.27 -9.93 3.26
C LEU A 120 -1.28 -10.72 2.43
N GLU A 121 -0.81 -11.80 1.77
CA GLU A 121 -1.67 -12.53 0.84
C GLU A 121 -1.40 -14.05 0.74
N LEU A 122 -0.38 -14.57 1.40
CA LEU A 122 -0.05 -15.98 1.29
C LEU A 122 -0.98 -16.87 2.13
N ALA A 123 -1.61 -17.84 1.52
CA ALA A 123 -2.51 -18.79 2.18
C ALA A 123 -1.88 -19.45 3.42
N LYS A 124 -0.58 -19.75 3.39
CA LYS A 124 0.14 -20.32 4.52
C LYS A 124 0.19 -19.40 5.75
N GLN A 125 0.20 -18.07 5.55
CA GLN A 125 0.15 -17.11 6.65
C GLN A 125 -1.22 -17.15 7.32
N PHE A 126 -2.30 -17.16 6.54
CA PHE A 126 -3.66 -17.22 7.06
C PHE A 126 -3.98 -18.58 7.74
N ALA A 127 -3.33 -19.66 7.31
CA ALA A 127 -3.43 -20.95 7.97
C ALA A 127 -2.93 -20.95 9.43
N LEU A 128 -2.14 -19.95 9.84
CA LEU A 128 -1.73 -19.74 11.24
C LEU A 128 -2.89 -19.30 12.14
N GLY A 129 -4.00 -18.85 11.57
CA GLY A 129 -5.17 -18.36 12.28
C GLY A 129 -5.17 -16.85 12.59
N LYS A 130 -6.34 -16.36 12.98
CA LYS A 130 -6.62 -14.92 13.15
C LYS A 130 -5.66 -14.20 14.13
N ALA A 131 -5.39 -14.84 15.27
CA ALA A 131 -4.53 -14.24 16.29
C ALA A 131 -3.08 -14.08 15.81
N ALA A 132 -2.54 -15.11 15.15
CA ALA A 132 -1.18 -15.08 14.61
C ALA A 132 -1.05 -14.10 13.45
N CYS A 133 -1.99 -14.08 12.50
CA CYS A 133 -2.02 -13.11 11.40
C CYS A 133 -2.06 -11.67 11.92
N SER A 134 -2.92 -11.40 12.90
CA SER A 134 -3.05 -10.06 13.50
C SER A 134 -1.77 -9.63 14.20
N ALA A 135 -1.09 -10.54 14.92
CA ALA A 135 0.20 -10.27 15.55
C ALA A 135 1.31 -10.00 14.52
N ILE A 136 1.33 -10.72 13.41
CA ILE A 136 2.27 -10.52 12.29
C ILE A 136 2.07 -9.11 11.70
N VAL A 137 0.84 -8.72 11.41
CA VAL A 137 0.52 -7.40 10.87
C VAL A 137 0.93 -6.29 11.83
N ASP A 138 0.56 -6.39 13.10
CA ASP A 138 0.90 -5.40 14.11
C ASP A 138 2.40 -5.25 14.30
N ALA A 139 3.12 -6.36 14.33
CA ALA A 139 4.57 -6.37 14.44
C ALA A 139 5.28 -5.67 13.27
N PHE A 140 4.77 -5.85 12.05
CA PHE A 140 5.31 -5.19 10.86
C PHE A 140 4.98 -3.69 10.85
N LEU A 141 3.71 -3.35 10.96
CA LEU A 141 3.22 -1.98 10.75
C LEU A 141 3.60 -1.04 11.90
N SER A 142 3.67 -1.54 13.14
CA SER A 142 4.12 -0.72 14.28
C SER A 142 5.59 -0.28 14.14
N VAL A 143 6.44 -1.09 13.55
CA VAL A 143 7.84 -0.72 13.25
C VAL A 143 7.89 0.43 12.24
N LEU A 144 7.07 0.40 11.20
CA LEU A 144 6.98 1.48 10.21
C LEU A 144 6.48 2.79 10.84
N GLU A 145 5.43 2.71 11.67
CA GLU A 145 4.87 3.89 12.34
C GLU A 145 5.86 4.52 13.34
N GLN A 146 6.55 3.69 14.14
CA GLN A 146 7.58 4.16 15.06
C GLN A 146 8.72 4.88 14.35
N SER A 147 8.94 4.58 13.08
CA SER A 147 9.91 5.23 12.21
C SER A 147 9.36 6.45 11.47
N GLY A 148 8.12 6.87 11.77
CA GLY A 148 7.50 8.08 11.25
C GLY A 148 6.76 7.93 9.93
N TYR A 149 6.55 6.70 9.44
CA TYR A 149 5.77 6.46 8.22
C TYR A 149 4.29 6.22 8.50
N TYR A 150 3.47 6.64 7.56
CA TYR A 150 2.05 6.30 7.54
C TYR A 150 1.90 4.86 7.04
N ALA A 151 1.61 3.95 7.95
CA ALA A 151 1.59 2.53 7.67
C ALA A 151 0.18 2.01 7.39
N GLY A 152 0.06 1.11 6.43
CA GLY A 152 -1.20 0.49 6.06
C GLY A 152 -1.05 -0.98 5.69
N LEU A 153 -2.19 -1.67 5.62
CA LEU A 153 -2.29 -3.08 5.27
C LEU A 153 -2.95 -3.26 3.91
N TYR A 154 -2.26 -3.94 3.00
CA TYR A 154 -2.87 -4.52 1.80
C TYR A 154 -3.26 -5.97 2.06
N CYS A 155 -4.52 -6.29 1.76
CA CYS A 155 -5.04 -7.64 1.91
C CYS A 155 -6.35 -7.80 1.11
N SER A 156 -6.66 -9.02 0.66
CA SER A 156 -7.95 -9.27 0.03
C SER A 156 -9.11 -9.15 1.04
N THR A 157 -10.28 -8.76 0.55
CA THR A 157 -11.48 -8.59 1.39
C THR A 157 -11.85 -9.88 2.12
N TYR A 158 -11.69 -11.04 1.47
CA TYR A 158 -11.94 -12.33 2.10
C TYR A 158 -11.06 -12.57 3.34
N TYR A 159 -9.76 -12.30 3.23
CA TYR A 159 -8.85 -12.49 4.35
C TYR A 159 -9.01 -11.41 5.43
N LEU A 160 -9.30 -10.17 5.05
CA LEU A 160 -9.65 -9.11 5.99
C LEU A 160 -10.82 -9.51 6.89
N ASP A 161 -11.88 -10.04 6.29
CA ASP A 161 -13.10 -10.40 7.03
C ASP A 161 -12.90 -11.62 7.93
N ASN A 162 -12.15 -12.61 7.48
CA ASN A 162 -12.09 -13.91 8.14
C ASN A 162 -10.86 -14.13 9.03
N TYR A 163 -9.73 -13.48 8.73
CA TYR A 163 -8.42 -13.81 9.32
C TYR A 163 -7.72 -12.65 10.02
N LEU A 164 -8.34 -11.49 10.12
CA LEU A 164 -7.77 -10.35 10.84
C LEU A 164 -8.72 -9.85 11.92
N SER A 165 -8.16 -9.44 13.06
CA SER A 165 -8.94 -8.90 14.17
C SER A 165 -9.48 -7.52 13.84
N ASP A 166 -10.61 -7.15 14.47
CA ASP A 166 -11.20 -5.83 14.32
C ASP A 166 -10.26 -4.71 14.82
N SER A 167 -9.46 -5.01 15.85
CA SER A 167 -8.45 -4.07 16.37
C SER A 167 -7.39 -3.73 15.33
N ILE A 168 -6.92 -4.68 14.53
CA ILE A 168 -5.96 -4.43 13.44
C ILE A 168 -6.62 -3.63 12.32
N LYS A 169 -7.82 -4.01 11.92
CA LYS A 169 -8.56 -3.35 10.83
C LYS A 169 -8.99 -1.91 11.18
N SER A 170 -9.18 -1.60 12.45
CA SER A 170 -9.46 -0.24 12.92
C SER A 170 -8.20 0.58 13.19
N ARG A 171 -7.09 -0.09 13.53
CA ARG A 171 -5.83 0.55 13.88
C ARG A 171 -5.09 1.11 12.67
N TYR A 172 -5.04 0.35 11.57
CA TYR A 172 -4.27 0.67 10.38
C TYR A 172 -5.17 1.00 9.21
N THR A 173 -4.71 1.89 8.32
CA THR A 173 -5.41 2.11 7.06
C THR A 173 -5.37 0.86 6.20
N VAL A 174 -6.46 0.60 5.48
CA VAL A 174 -6.61 -0.60 4.66
C VAL A 174 -6.60 -0.25 3.19
N TRP A 175 -5.82 -0.99 2.43
CA TRP A 175 -5.87 -1.12 0.99
C TRP A 175 -6.44 -2.51 0.68
N CYS A 176 -7.71 -2.58 0.33
CA CYS A 176 -8.38 -3.86 0.11
C CYS A 176 -8.35 -4.27 -1.36
N ALA A 177 -8.20 -5.58 -1.60
CA ALA A 177 -8.25 -6.15 -2.93
C ALA A 177 -9.53 -6.99 -3.12
N GLN A 178 -10.25 -6.68 -4.19
CA GLN A 178 -11.38 -7.44 -4.67
C GLN A 178 -11.65 -7.07 -6.12
N TYR A 179 -11.42 -7.98 -7.04
CA TYR A 179 -11.68 -7.77 -8.47
C TYR A 179 -13.18 -7.94 -8.74
N ALA A 180 -13.89 -6.83 -8.75
CA ALA A 180 -15.35 -6.80 -8.86
C ALA A 180 -15.85 -5.42 -9.30
N SER A 181 -17.09 -5.35 -9.75
CA SER A 181 -17.75 -4.07 -10.07
C SER A 181 -18.11 -3.24 -8.85
N LYS A 182 -18.08 -3.85 -7.65
CA LYS A 182 -18.40 -3.23 -6.37
C LYS A 182 -17.59 -3.88 -5.25
N CYS A 183 -16.98 -3.06 -4.41
CA CYS A 183 -16.34 -3.54 -3.18
C CYS A 183 -17.39 -3.94 -2.15
N THR A 184 -17.25 -5.15 -1.60
CA THR A 184 -18.17 -5.68 -0.57
C THR A 184 -17.65 -5.54 0.85
N TYR A 185 -16.41 -5.08 1.03
CA TYR A 185 -15.81 -4.85 2.34
C TYR A 185 -16.55 -3.74 3.10
N GLN A 186 -16.99 -4.01 4.33
CA GLN A 186 -17.88 -3.12 5.08
C GLN A 186 -17.16 -2.23 6.09
N ASN A 187 -15.89 -2.52 6.40
CA ASN A 187 -15.08 -1.69 7.28
C ASN A 187 -14.39 -0.57 6.48
N PRO A 188 -13.84 0.46 7.15
CA PRO A 188 -13.11 1.53 6.48
C PRO A 188 -11.91 1.03 5.66
N TYR A 189 -11.73 1.59 4.48
CA TYR A 189 -10.56 1.40 3.62
C TYR A 189 -10.26 2.69 2.85
N GLY A 190 -9.00 2.94 2.54
CA GLY A 190 -8.61 4.14 1.80
C GLY A 190 -8.39 3.89 0.32
N ILE A 191 -7.93 2.68 -0.03
CA ILE A 191 -7.71 2.26 -1.42
C ILE A 191 -8.41 0.92 -1.67
N TRP A 192 -8.94 0.76 -2.87
CA TRP A 192 -9.52 -0.48 -3.38
C TRP A 192 -8.84 -0.87 -4.70
N GLN A 193 -8.10 -1.99 -4.69
CA GLN A 193 -7.61 -2.64 -5.89
C GLN A 193 -8.77 -3.43 -6.52
N TYR A 194 -9.27 -2.95 -7.66
CA TYR A 194 -10.55 -3.39 -8.19
C TYR A 194 -10.46 -4.12 -9.52
N ASN A 195 -9.35 -3.99 -10.24
CA ASN A 195 -9.19 -4.47 -11.60
C ASN A 195 -7.73 -4.79 -11.91
N VAL A 196 -7.53 -5.70 -12.84
CA VAL A 196 -6.22 -5.96 -13.44
C VAL A 196 -6.31 -5.72 -14.94
N ALA A 197 -5.83 -4.58 -15.40
CA ALA A 197 -5.87 -4.24 -16.82
C ALA A 197 -5.11 -5.30 -17.65
N GLY A 198 -5.71 -5.74 -18.74
CA GLY A 198 -5.13 -6.72 -19.65
C GLY A 198 -5.18 -8.18 -19.21
N ASN A 199 -5.66 -8.48 -18.00
CA ASN A 199 -5.83 -9.85 -17.52
C ASN A 199 -7.16 -10.44 -18.03
N GLU A 200 -7.15 -11.69 -18.48
CA GLU A 200 -8.34 -12.34 -19.04
C GLU A 200 -9.44 -12.61 -17.99
N GLU A 201 -9.06 -12.85 -16.74
CA GLU A 201 -9.96 -13.22 -15.65
C GLU A 201 -10.36 -12.00 -14.79
N TYR A 202 -9.41 -11.09 -14.53
CA TYR A 202 -9.57 -10.01 -13.55
C TYR A 202 -9.72 -8.62 -14.17
N ASP A 203 -9.79 -8.51 -15.50
CA ASP A 203 -10.14 -7.24 -16.17
C ASP A 203 -11.66 -7.04 -16.17
N ILE A 204 -12.19 -6.62 -15.03
CA ILE A 204 -13.63 -6.46 -14.75
C ILE A 204 -14.26 -5.36 -15.59
N ILE A 205 -13.49 -4.34 -15.97
CA ILE A 205 -14.01 -3.15 -16.68
C ILE A 205 -13.63 -3.10 -18.16
N GLY A 206 -12.91 -4.10 -18.68
CA GLY A 206 -12.47 -4.15 -20.07
C GLY A 206 -11.32 -3.18 -20.40
N GLN A 207 -10.48 -2.85 -19.42
CA GLN A 207 -9.29 -2.02 -19.59
C GLN A 207 -8.13 -2.88 -20.13
N LYS A 208 -8.00 -2.97 -21.43
CA LYS A 208 -7.05 -3.90 -22.10
C LYS A 208 -5.58 -3.63 -21.82
N SER A 209 -5.23 -2.40 -21.47
CA SER A 209 -3.85 -2.00 -21.14
C SER A 209 -3.83 -0.66 -20.42
N ILE A 210 -2.75 -0.39 -19.71
CA ILE A 210 -2.43 0.96 -19.22
C ILE A 210 -1.37 1.54 -20.16
N PRO A 211 -1.59 2.71 -20.78
CA PRO A 211 -0.57 3.35 -21.63
C PRO A 211 0.75 3.51 -20.87
N GLY A 212 1.85 3.14 -21.51
CA GLY A 212 3.19 3.16 -20.90
C GLY A 212 3.56 1.89 -20.13
N ILE A 213 2.65 0.91 -20.00
CA ILE A 213 2.90 -0.37 -19.33
C ILE A 213 2.70 -1.51 -20.33
N ILE A 214 3.65 -2.42 -20.37
CA ILE A 214 3.57 -3.63 -21.17
C ILE A 214 3.06 -4.78 -20.28
N GLY A 215 1.97 -5.43 -20.73
CA GLY A 215 1.34 -6.53 -19.99
C GLY A 215 0.29 -6.05 -18.97
N GLU A 216 0.09 -6.87 -17.97
CA GLU A 216 -0.96 -6.67 -16.96
C GLU A 216 -0.56 -5.60 -15.94
N CYS A 217 -1.56 -4.88 -15.45
CA CYS A 217 -1.34 -3.87 -14.42
C CYS A 217 -2.56 -3.76 -13.48
N ASP A 218 -2.28 -3.81 -12.19
CA ASP A 218 -3.28 -3.59 -11.15
C ASP A 218 -3.76 -2.13 -11.15
N MET A 219 -5.08 -1.97 -10.96
CA MET A 219 -5.75 -0.69 -10.94
C MET A 219 -6.45 -0.45 -9.60
N ASP A 220 -6.33 0.77 -9.12
CA ASP A 220 -6.79 1.17 -7.80
C ASP A 220 -7.70 2.40 -7.85
N TYR A 221 -8.68 2.42 -6.94
CA TYR A 221 -9.41 3.63 -6.56
C TYR A 221 -8.97 4.09 -5.17
N CYS A 222 -8.72 5.38 -5.01
CA CYS A 222 -8.45 5.99 -3.72
C CYS A 222 -9.58 6.93 -3.31
N TYR A 223 -10.02 6.79 -2.05
CA TYR A 223 -11.14 7.52 -1.45
C TYR A 223 -10.69 8.47 -0.34
N THR A 224 -9.40 8.51 -0.05
CA THR A 224 -8.80 9.25 1.07
C THR A 224 -7.75 10.22 0.57
N ASP A 225 -7.78 11.46 1.04
CA ASP A 225 -6.75 12.46 0.73
C ASP A 225 -5.48 12.21 1.58
N TYR A 226 -4.75 11.14 1.25
CA TYR A 226 -3.50 10.80 1.92
C TYR A 226 -2.44 11.90 1.83
N PRO A 227 -2.25 12.58 0.67
CA PRO A 227 -1.28 13.67 0.60
C PRO A 227 -1.55 14.79 1.60
N ALA A 228 -2.81 15.18 1.78
CA ALA A 228 -3.17 16.21 2.76
C ALA A 228 -2.95 15.74 4.20
N ILE A 229 -3.32 14.50 4.52
CA ILE A 229 -3.15 13.90 5.85
C ILE A 229 -1.67 13.80 6.21
N ILE A 230 -0.86 13.23 5.33
CA ILE A 230 0.57 13.03 5.56
C ILE A 230 1.31 14.37 5.67
N LYS A 231 0.93 15.35 4.84
CA LYS A 231 1.50 16.70 4.91
C LYS A 231 1.18 17.41 6.23
N ALA A 232 -0.01 17.19 6.77
CA ALA A 232 -0.46 17.81 8.01
C ALA A 232 0.16 17.16 9.27
N ALA A 233 0.71 15.94 9.16
CA ALA A 233 1.22 15.17 10.29
C ALA A 233 2.69 15.52 10.60
N PRO A 234 3.00 16.26 11.67
CA PRO A 234 4.39 16.61 12.01
C PRO A 234 5.26 15.38 12.30
N ALA A 235 4.69 14.36 12.93
CA ALA A 235 5.37 13.10 13.27
C ALA A 235 5.78 12.30 12.02
N LEU A 236 5.06 12.43 10.92
CA LEU A 236 5.38 11.75 9.66
C LEU A 236 6.47 12.47 8.84
N LYS A 237 6.89 13.64 9.30
CA LYS A 237 8.04 14.38 8.78
C LYS A 237 9.29 14.09 9.61
N SER A 238 9.19 13.22 10.58
CA SER A 238 10.31 12.93 11.45
C SER A 238 11.51 12.50 10.61
N GLU A 239 12.64 13.02 11.02
CA GLU A 239 13.95 12.73 10.51
C GLU A 239 14.03 11.24 10.14
N ALA A 240 14.39 11.02 8.90
CA ALA A 240 14.53 9.69 8.33
C ALA A 240 15.14 8.75 9.36
N TYR A 241 14.54 7.59 9.55
CA TYR A 241 15.09 6.51 10.35
C TYR A 241 16.62 6.51 10.25
N THR A 242 17.25 6.94 11.31
CA THR A 242 18.72 7.05 11.41
C THR A 242 19.32 5.74 11.85
N GLY A 243 18.78 4.60 11.43
CA GLY A 243 19.18 3.27 11.85
C GLY A 243 20.58 3.19 12.42
N ALA A 244 20.65 2.96 13.74
CA ALA A 244 21.84 2.52 14.40
C ALA A 244 22.01 1.01 14.23
#